data_096fc6d1e41698496455e5cdfd767e56
#
_entry.id   096fc6d1e41698496455e5cdfd767e56
#
_cell.length_a   1.000
_cell.length_b   1.000
_cell.length_c   1.000
_cell.angle_alpha   90.00
_cell.angle_beta   90.00
_cell.angle_gamma   90.00
#
_symmetry.space_group_name_H-M   'P 1'
#
loop_
_entity.id
_entity.type
_entity.pdbx_description
1 polymer ?
#
loop_
_entity_poly.entity_id
_entity_poly.type
_entity_poly.pdbx_seq_one_letter_code
_entity_poly.pdbx_strand_id
1 'polypeptide(L)'
;MFTRLNLLSYLAVFSLLLYGSFSQAQSYEQLYSDYRGSLYQIRLIELSSNSKSGLGSGFQISSDGLIATNYHVVSAAVHDEDKYALKYLSVDGKEGDLELLDVDVINDLAILRQKGEPGPDYLRLAQQPPSRGETIVSMGNPLDLGMTIVPGTYNGIASGSFYDRIHFSGSINPGMSGGPVINRNGEVVGINVATAGNQISFLVPVDKLINLLEDFKNDLKNGNGTPELQPIIDRQLHKNQQRIIDEILSADWKLRPLGDAMVVGEIVPSIQCWGNTSDDEDEMIKQVAKGCTGQDVVYLSEDFDTGRVEYEFFWLESADDFLSSRFYAAYEENMSGFFPGNSASEEDVTDFNCKQQFTTQPRNGDAAKTNGADKEGDKEASGDEQKPPKANGNHEPVIARTTYCVRRYKNFPDLFDVFFVSLTVDHENRALVSHFTLSGFTQESATAFTQKFVSEIQWH
;
A
#
# COMPACT_ATOMS: atom_id res chain seq x y z
N MET A 1 29.13 -68.59 -36.08
CA MET A 1 27.88 -68.02 -36.62
C MET A 1 27.07 -67.33 -35.48
N PHE A 2 27.72 -66.46 -34.70
CA PHE A 2 27.13 -65.79 -33.52
C PHE A 2 27.73 -64.39 -33.34
N THR A 3 27.61 -63.47 -34.28
CA THR A 3 28.12 -62.08 -34.07
C THR A 3 27.44 -61.01 -34.90
N ARG A 4 26.32 -61.29 -35.57
CA ARG A 4 25.61 -60.27 -36.37
C ARG A 4 24.24 -59.85 -35.81
N LEU A 5 23.72 -60.53 -34.78
CA LEU A 5 22.41 -60.25 -34.26
C LEU A 5 22.38 -59.10 -33.15
N ASN A 6 23.54 -58.86 -32.51
CA ASN A 6 23.59 -57.85 -31.40
C ASN A 6 23.78 -56.41 -31.87
N LEU A 7 24.28 -56.14 -33.07
CA LEU A 7 24.53 -54.77 -33.53
C LEU A 7 23.25 -54.04 -33.96
N LEU A 8 22.31 -54.79 -34.55
CA LEU A 8 21.00 -54.23 -34.95
C LEU A 8 20.10 -53.91 -33.73
N SER A 9 20.22 -54.68 -32.65
CA SER A 9 19.48 -54.41 -31.40
C SER A 9 19.99 -53.15 -30.67
N TYR A 10 21.29 -52.87 -30.68
CA TYR A 10 21.88 -51.66 -30.10
C TYR A 10 21.58 -50.43 -30.94
N LEU A 11 21.50 -50.51 -32.25
CA LEU A 11 21.12 -49.41 -33.14
C LEU A 11 19.62 -49.05 -33.00
N ALA A 12 18.76 -50.04 -32.78
CA ALA A 12 17.32 -49.81 -32.55
C ALA A 12 17.04 -49.17 -31.17
N VAL A 13 17.77 -49.53 -30.12
CA VAL A 13 17.67 -48.92 -28.77
C VAL A 13 18.26 -47.51 -28.76
N PHE A 14 19.34 -47.26 -29.51
CA PHE A 14 19.93 -45.93 -29.60
C PHE A 14 19.08 -44.95 -30.42
N SER A 15 18.35 -45.42 -31.46
CA SER A 15 17.41 -44.59 -32.20
C SER A 15 16.12 -44.25 -31.39
N LEU A 16 15.68 -45.10 -30.47
CA LEU A 16 14.55 -44.81 -29.57
C LEU A 16 14.89 -43.81 -28.47
N LEU A 17 16.16 -43.69 -28.05
CA LEU A 17 16.63 -42.71 -27.09
C LEU A 17 16.82 -41.31 -27.70
N LEU A 18 16.83 -41.14 -29.01
CA LEU A 18 16.94 -39.87 -29.71
C LEU A 18 15.57 -39.18 -29.97
N TYR A 19 14.45 -39.86 -29.71
CA TYR A 19 13.13 -39.24 -29.65
C TYR A 19 12.86 -38.70 -28.22
N GLY A 20 13.87 -38.15 -27.54
CA GLY A 20 13.68 -37.27 -26.41
C GLY A 20 12.81 -36.13 -26.89
N SER A 21 11.62 -36.03 -26.34
CA SER A 21 10.70 -34.93 -26.59
C SER A 21 11.48 -33.62 -26.42
N PHE A 22 11.86 -32.98 -27.53
CA PHE A 22 12.21 -31.57 -27.52
C PHE A 22 10.92 -30.86 -27.10
N SER A 23 10.77 -30.64 -25.82
CA SER A 23 9.85 -29.60 -25.30
C SER A 23 10.36 -28.29 -25.88
N GLN A 24 9.88 -27.95 -27.07
CA GLN A 24 10.19 -26.68 -27.71
C GLN A 24 9.58 -25.60 -26.79
N ALA A 25 10.44 -24.88 -26.11
CA ALA A 25 9.98 -23.74 -25.31
C ALA A 25 9.20 -22.81 -26.24
N GLN A 26 7.94 -22.59 -25.96
CA GLN A 26 7.06 -21.72 -26.75
C GLN A 26 7.72 -20.33 -26.85
N SER A 27 7.83 -19.79 -28.05
CA SER A 27 8.40 -18.47 -28.28
C SER A 27 7.44 -17.39 -27.74
N TYR A 28 7.94 -16.22 -27.41
CA TYR A 28 7.09 -15.09 -26.99
C TYR A 28 6.12 -14.67 -28.09
N GLU A 29 6.52 -14.78 -29.35
CA GLU A 29 5.66 -14.56 -30.51
C GLU A 29 4.47 -15.52 -30.51
N GLN A 30 4.70 -16.80 -30.24
CA GLN A 30 3.65 -17.81 -30.19
C GLN A 30 2.74 -17.56 -28.98
N LEU A 31 3.28 -17.25 -27.79
CA LEU A 31 2.49 -16.88 -26.61
C LEU A 31 1.57 -15.69 -26.89
N TYR A 32 2.10 -14.64 -27.52
CA TYR A 32 1.29 -13.48 -27.88
C TYR A 32 0.19 -13.86 -28.89
N SER A 33 0.54 -14.60 -29.94
CA SER A 33 -0.41 -15.03 -30.97
C SER A 33 -1.57 -15.85 -30.38
N ASP A 34 -1.27 -16.74 -29.44
CA ASP A 34 -2.25 -17.66 -28.85
C ASP A 34 -3.20 -16.95 -27.88
N TYR A 35 -2.72 -15.91 -27.17
CA TYR A 35 -3.50 -15.28 -26.08
C TYR A 35 -3.96 -13.84 -26.34
N ARG A 36 -3.53 -13.21 -27.43
CA ARG A 36 -3.92 -11.82 -27.74
C ARG A 36 -5.43 -11.61 -27.84
N GLY A 37 -6.19 -12.65 -28.23
CA GLY A 37 -7.66 -12.60 -28.31
C GLY A 37 -8.36 -12.41 -26.96
N SER A 38 -7.64 -12.74 -25.86
CA SER A 38 -8.15 -12.55 -24.49
C SER A 38 -7.79 -11.19 -23.88
N LEU A 39 -7.02 -10.33 -24.60
CA LEU A 39 -6.49 -9.07 -24.09
C LEU A 39 -7.36 -7.89 -24.53
N TYR A 40 -7.58 -6.98 -23.62
CA TYR A 40 -8.38 -5.78 -23.82
C TYR A 40 -7.67 -4.54 -23.30
N GLN A 41 -7.81 -3.43 -24.03
CA GLN A 41 -7.63 -2.11 -23.47
C GLN A 41 -8.90 -1.75 -22.72
N ILE A 42 -8.77 -1.35 -21.46
CA ILE A 42 -9.85 -0.82 -20.63
C ILE A 42 -9.81 0.70 -20.74
N ARG A 43 -10.93 1.30 -21.10
CA ARG A 43 -11.09 2.74 -21.31
C ARG A 43 -12.11 3.31 -20.34
N LEU A 44 -11.71 4.30 -19.60
CA LEU A 44 -12.60 5.17 -18.85
C LEU A 44 -13.04 6.32 -19.76
N ILE A 45 -14.32 6.46 -19.99
CA ILE A 45 -14.90 7.49 -20.87
C ILE A 45 -15.67 8.48 -20.02
N GLU A 46 -15.30 9.76 -20.10
CA GLU A 46 -16.09 10.84 -19.52
C GLU A 46 -17.31 11.10 -20.39
N LEU A 47 -18.52 10.96 -19.82
CA LEU A 47 -19.78 11.00 -20.56
C LEU A 47 -20.09 12.38 -21.12
N SER A 48 -19.71 13.44 -20.43
CA SER A 48 -19.97 14.83 -20.85
C SER A 48 -19.22 15.22 -22.14
N SER A 49 -17.97 14.78 -22.27
CA SER A 49 -17.10 15.07 -23.41
C SER A 49 -17.06 13.93 -24.43
N ASN A 50 -17.56 12.75 -24.07
CA ASN A 50 -17.38 11.49 -24.79
C ASN A 50 -15.90 11.22 -25.14
N SER A 51 -15.00 11.59 -24.26
CA SER A 51 -13.54 11.49 -24.44
C SER A 51 -12.96 10.47 -23.46
N LYS A 52 -11.81 9.90 -23.82
CA LYS A 52 -11.02 9.04 -22.92
C LYS A 52 -10.47 9.87 -21.76
N SER A 53 -10.81 9.51 -20.53
CA SER A 53 -10.27 10.10 -19.29
C SER A 53 -9.21 9.22 -18.65
N GLY A 54 -9.26 7.90 -18.86
CA GLY A 54 -8.29 6.95 -18.34
C GLY A 54 -8.11 5.74 -19.24
N LEU A 55 -6.98 5.07 -19.07
CA LEU A 55 -6.57 3.88 -19.82
C LEU A 55 -5.92 2.85 -18.92
N GLY A 56 -6.24 1.58 -19.18
CA GLY A 56 -5.57 0.44 -18.59
C GLY A 56 -5.66 -0.77 -19.52
N SER A 57 -5.23 -1.88 -19.01
CA SER A 57 -5.33 -3.20 -19.66
C SER A 57 -6.25 -4.11 -18.85
N GLY A 58 -6.77 -5.12 -19.48
CA GLY A 58 -7.53 -6.19 -18.86
C GLY A 58 -7.48 -7.46 -19.68
N PHE A 59 -7.97 -8.55 -19.13
CA PHE A 59 -7.97 -9.83 -19.81
C PHE A 59 -9.17 -10.67 -19.41
N GLN A 60 -9.69 -11.42 -20.37
CA GLN A 60 -10.82 -12.31 -20.14
C GLN A 60 -10.38 -13.54 -19.35
N ILE A 61 -11.14 -13.90 -18.32
CA ILE A 61 -10.84 -14.99 -17.36
C ILE A 61 -11.91 -16.10 -17.39
N SER A 62 -12.96 -15.95 -18.19
CA SER A 62 -14.02 -16.92 -18.27
C SER A 62 -14.73 -16.91 -19.63
N SER A 63 -15.39 -18.01 -19.98
CA SER A 63 -16.15 -18.13 -21.22
C SER A 63 -17.44 -17.28 -21.26
N ASP A 64 -17.91 -16.80 -20.12
CA ASP A 64 -19.09 -15.91 -19.98
C ASP A 64 -18.72 -14.43 -19.95
N GLY A 65 -17.45 -14.08 -20.31
CA GLY A 65 -17.01 -12.72 -20.54
C GLY A 65 -16.59 -11.94 -19.30
N LEU A 66 -16.22 -12.61 -18.21
CA LEU A 66 -15.59 -11.92 -17.09
C LEU A 66 -14.18 -11.46 -17.47
N ILE A 67 -13.87 -10.22 -17.15
CA ILE A 67 -12.58 -9.56 -17.37
C ILE A 67 -11.98 -9.16 -16.03
N ALA A 68 -10.71 -9.43 -15.82
CA ALA A 68 -9.93 -8.92 -14.72
C ALA A 68 -9.14 -7.67 -15.14
N THR A 69 -9.04 -6.70 -14.22
CA THR A 69 -8.20 -5.50 -14.34
C THR A 69 -7.81 -4.99 -12.96
N ASN A 70 -7.10 -3.86 -12.86
CA ASN A 70 -6.88 -3.20 -11.57
C ASN A 70 -8.06 -2.31 -11.16
N TYR A 71 -8.21 -2.13 -9.84
CA TYR A 71 -9.20 -1.21 -9.27
C TYR A 71 -8.91 0.24 -9.69
N HIS A 72 -7.65 0.69 -9.62
CA HIS A 72 -7.29 2.07 -9.97
C HIS A 72 -7.62 2.43 -11.43
N VAL A 73 -7.71 1.45 -12.34
CA VAL A 73 -8.12 1.67 -13.74
C VAL A 73 -9.62 2.04 -13.84
N VAL A 74 -10.43 1.57 -12.90
CA VAL A 74 -11.89 1.72 -12.92
C VAL A 74 -12.43 2.58 -11.78
N SER A 75 -11.59 3.03 -10.85
CA SER A 75 -11.98 3.70 -9.61
C SER A 75 -12.88 4.92 -9.83
N ALA A 76 -12.62 5.74 -10.83
CA ALA A 76 -13.45 6.90 -11.11
C ALA A 76 -14.90 6.51 -11.49
N ALA A 77 -15.11 5.36 -12.17
CA ALA A 77 -16.45 4.86 -12.44
C ALA A 77 -17.11 4.22 -11.19
N VAL A 78 -16.33 3.85 -10.16
CA VAL A 78 -16.86 3.40 -8.87
C VAL A 78 -17.41 4.58 -8.06
N HIS A 79 -16.69 5.72 -8.10
CA HIS A 79 -17.03 6.90 -7.31
C HIS A 79 -18.06 7.80 -7.97
N ASP A 80 -18.14 7.81 -9.32
CA ASP A 80 -19.04 8.68 -10.08
C ASP A 80 -19.53 7.98 -11.36
N GLU A 81 -20.47 7.04 -11.21
CA GLU A 81 -21.03 6.26 -12.31
C GLU A 81 -21.86 7.10 -13.28
N ASP A 82 -22.41 8.23 -12.84
CA ASP A 82 -23.16 9.17 -13.69
C ASP A 82 -22.23 10.00 -14.60
N LYS A 83 -20.96 10.11 -14.26
CA LYS A 83 -19.96 10.87 -15.01
C LYS A 83 -19.11 10.01 -15.93
N TYR A 84 -18.87 8.76 -15.56
CA TYR A 84 -17.95 7.89 -16.28
C TYR A 84 -18.59 6.59 -16.74
N ALA A 85 -18.18 6.13 -17.92
CA ALA A 85 -18.50 4.80 -18.44
C ALA A 85 -17.23 3.99 -18.72
N LEU A 86 -17.35 2.67 -18.55
CA LEU A 86 -16.27 1.74 -18.84
C LEU A 86 -16.51 1.08 -20.20
N LYS A 87 -15.48 1.11 -21.06
CA LYS A 87 -15.48 0.45 -22.37
C LYS A 87 -14.21 -0.39 -22.55
N TYR A 88 -14.31 -1.36 -23.45
CA TYR A 88 -13.16 -2.10 -23.91
C TYR A 88 -12.86 -1.86 -25.38
N LEU A 89 -11.59 -2.03 -25.75
CA LEU A 89 -11.14 -2.21 -27.12
C LEU A 89 -10.34 -3.51 -27.20
N SER A 90 -10.78 -4.43 -28.04
CA SER A 90 -10.04 -5.67 -28.33
C SER A 90 -8.84 -5.42 -29.27
N VAL A 91 -7.92 -6.36 -29.34
CA VAL A 91 -6.75 -6.28 -30.26
C VAL A 91 -7.18 -6.21 -31.73
N ASP A 92 -8.33 -6.78 -32.06
CA ASP A 92 -8.87 -6.77 -33.44
C ASP A 92 -9.75 -5.53 -33.72
N GLY A 93 -9.78 -4.55 -32.81
CA GLY A 93 -10.49 -3.28 -32.99
C GLY A 93 -11.97 -3.31 -32.64
N LYS A 94 -12.50 -4.38 -32.05
CA LYS A 94 -13.88 -4.43 -31.57
C LYS A 94 -14.00 -3.63 -30.27
N GLU A 95 -14.95 -2.73 -30.21
CA GLU A 95 -15.29 -1.95 -29.01
C GLU A 95 -16.62 -2.39 -28.43
N GLY A 96 -16.79 -2.22 -27.11
CA GLY A 96 -18.05 -2.46 -26.42
C GLY A 96 -18.02 -1.91 -24.99
N ASP A 97 -19.17 -1.98 -24.36
CA ASP A 97 -19.37 -1.52 -22.99
C ASP A 97 -18.99 -2.60 -21.98
N LEU A 98 -18.57 -2.15 -20.82
CA LEU A 98 -18.27 -2.99 -19.66
C LEU A 98 -19.21 -2.66 -18.52
N GLU A 99 -19.51 -3.68 -17.72
CA GLU A 99 -20.18 -3.58 -16.45
C GLU A 99 -19.19 -3.92 -15.34
N LEU A 100 -19.09 -3.07 -14.33
CA LEU A 100 -18.28 -3.32 -13.14
C LEU A 100 -19.08 -4.19 -12.18
N LEU A 101 -18.49 -5.30 -11.74
CA LEU A 101 -19.18 -6.32 -10.94
C LEU A 101 -18.70 -6.39 -9.50
N ASP A 102 -17.38 -6.33 -9.29
CA ASP A 102 -16.78 -6.45 -7.96
C ASP A 102 -15.38 -5.85 -7.93
N VAL A 103 -14.90 -5.49 -6.73
CA VAL A 103 -13.58 -4.88 -6.52
C VAL A 103 -12.90 -5.43 -5.27
N ASP A 104 -11.56 -5.42 -5.30
CA ASP A 104 -10.69 -5.59 -4.14
C ASP A 104 -9.73 -4.41 -4.09
N VAL A 105 -10.08 -3.39 -3.30
CA VAL A 105 -9.28 -2.16 -3.19
C VAL A 105 -7.94 -2.40 -2.48
N ILE A 106 -7.86 -3.41 -1.64
CA ILE A 106 -6.64 -3.75 -0.88
C ILE A 106 -5.58 -4.35 -1.79
N ASN A 107 -5.99 -5.20 -2.71
CA ASN A 107 -5.10 -5.82 -3.68
C ASN A 107 -5.07 -5.10 -5.02
N ASP A 108 -5.87 -4.03 -5.20
CA ASP A 108 -5.99 -3.26 -6.43
C ASP A 108 -6.50 -4.11 -7.61
N LEU A 109 -7.63 -4.79 -7.44
CA LEU A 109 -8.25 -5.65 -8.45
C LEU A 109 -9.71 -5.26 -8.70
N ALA A 110 -10.19 -5.53 -9.92
CA ALA A 110 -11.59 -5.39 -10.29
C ALA A 110 -12.02 -6.51 -11.25
N ILE A 111 -13.29 -6.91 -11.15
CA ILE A 111 -13.97 -7.83 -12.07
C ILE A 111 -14.99 -7.05 -12.87
N LEU A 112 -14.87 -7.14 -14.19
CA LEU A 112 -15.76 -6.55 -15.17
C LEU A 112 -16.47 -7.65 -15.96
N ARG A 113 -17.57 -7.28 -16.63
CA ARG A 113 -18.27 -8.14 -17.61
C ARG A 113 -18.46 -7.39 -18.91
N GLN A 114 -18.21 -8.04 -20.03
CA GLN A 114 -18.58 -7.51 -21.35
C GLN A 114 -20.11 -7.47 -21.49
N LYS A 115 -20.67 -6.32 -21.91
CA LYS A 115 -22.06 -6.23 -22.32
C LYS A 115 -22.17 -6.71 -23.78
N GLY A 116 -22.80 -7.86 -24.00
CA GLY A 116 -22.96 -8.50 -25.31
C GLY A 116 -22.27 -9.88 -25.38
N GLU A 117 -21.91 -10.30 -26.60
CA GLU A 117 -21.30 -11.61 -26.81
C GLU A 117 -19.79 -11.53 -26.42
N PRO A 118 -19.33 -12.38 -25.47
CA PRO A 118 -17.95 -12.43 -25.07
C PRO A 118 -17.04 -12.94 -26.18
N GLY A 119 -15.74 -12.64 -26.07
CA GLY A 119 -14.72 -13.25 -26.90
C GLY A 119 -14.64 -14.78 -26.67
N PRO A 120 -14.21 -15.55 -27.66
CA PRO A 120 -14.10 -17.01 -27.53
C PRO A 120 -12.94 -17.45 -26.62
N ASP A 121 -11.94 -16.60 -26.47
CA ASP A 121 -10.69 -16.94 -25.81
C ASP A 121 -10.66 -16.33 -24.41
N TYR A 122 -10.14 -17.08 -23.43
CA TYR A 122 -9.89 -16.60 -22.07
C TYR A 122 -8.63 -17.26 -21.48
N LEU A 123 -8.00 -16.56 -20.55
CA LEU A 123 -6.81 -17.03 -19.84
C LEU A 123 -7.19 -17.84 -18.61
N ARG A 124 -6.43 -18.92 -18.38
CA ARG A 124 -6.54 -19.72 -17.16
C ARG A 124 -5.68 -19.12 -16.06
N LEU A 125 -6.18 -19.19 -14.82
CA LEU A 125 -5.45 -18.73 -13.64
C LEU A 125 -4.59 -19.88 -13.09
N ALA A 126 -3.30 -19.63 -12.88
CA ALA A 126 -2.37 -20.61 -12.33
C ALA A 126 -2.75 -20.97 -10.89
N GLN A 127 -2.68 -22.27 -10.54
CA GLN A 127 -2.97 -22.75 -9.19
C GLN A 127 -1.74 -22.74 -8.28
N GLN A 128 -0.55 -22.57 -8.85
CA GLN A 128 0.72 -22.54 -8.13
C GLN A 128 1.57 -21.37 -8.63
N PRO A 129 2.30 -20.70 -7.74
CA PRO A 129 3.20 -19.63 -8.13
C PRO A 129 4.38 -20.20 -8.95
N PRO A 130 5.01 -19.37 -9.81
CA PRO A 130 6.22 -19.76 -10.50
C PRO A 130 7.39 -20.00 -9.54
N SER A 131 8.39 -20.74 -10.01
CA SER A 131 9.66 -20.85 -9.28
C SER A 131 10.48 -19.55 -9.40
N ARG A 132 11.16 -19.15 -8.32
CA ARG A 132 12.06 -17.98 -8.37
C ARG A 132 13.13 -18.17 -9.47
N GLY A 133 13.29 -17.17 -10.32
CA GLY A 133 14.16 -17.23 -11.50
C GLY A 133 13.45 -17.69 -12.79
N GLU A 134 12.20 -18.11 -12.70
CA GLU A 134 11.41 -18.48 -13.87
C GLU A 134 11.08 -17.25 -14.73
N THR A 135 11.13 -17.41 -16.04
CA THR A 135 10.70 -16.38 -16.99
C THR A 135 9.18 -16.36 -17.05
N ILE A 136 8.61 -15.21 -16.77
CA ILE A 136 7.20 -14.88 -16.93
C ILE A 136 7.04 -13.70 -17.89
N VAL A 137 5.85 -13.52 -18.43
CA VAL A 137 5.63 -12.60 -19.55
C VAL A 137 4.45 -11.69 -19.24
N SER A 138 4.73 -10.41 -19.12
CA SER A 138 3.71 -9.36 -18.96
C SER A 138 3.12 -8.97 -20.31
N MET A 139 1.81 -8.75 -20.37
CA MET A 139 1.09 -8.24 -21.53
C MET A 139 0.23 -7.03 -21.13
N GLY A 140 0.13 -6.05 -22.01
CA GLY A 140 -0.66 -4.82 -21.78
C GLY A 140 -0.48 -3.81 -22.88
N ASN A 141 -1.18 -2.69 -22.81
CA ASN A 141 -1.16 -1.62 -23.81
C ASN A 141 -0.47 -0.36 -23.26
N PRO A 142 0.86 -0.26 -23.33
CA PRO A 142 1.57 0.89 -22.80
C PRO A 142 1.26 2.15 -23.62
N LEU A 143 0.89 3.23 -22.96
CA LEU A 143 0.73 4.57 -23.54
C LEU A 143 -0.17 4.61 -24.79
N ASP A 144 -1.14 3.70 -24.91
CA ASP A 144 -2.02 3.57 -26.09
C ASP A 144 -1.26 3.23 -27.41
N LEU A 145 -0.09 2.59 -27.30
CA LEU A 145 0.74 2.22 -28.45
C LEU A 145 0.39 0.85 -29.08
N GLY A 146 -0.62 0.17 -28.50
CA GLY A 146 -1.01 -1.19 -28.87
C GLY A 146 -0.49 -2.24 -27.88
N MET A 147 -1.09 -3.43 -27.92
CA MET A 147 -0.74 -4.53 -27.03
C MET A 147 0.71 -4.94 -27.20
N THR A 148 1.43 -4.97 -26.11
CA THR A 148 2.87 -5.24 -26.02
C THR A 148 3.10 -6.44 -25.11
N ILE A 149 4.14 -7.22 -25.42
CA ILE A 149 4.62 -8.36 -24.64
C ILE A 149 6.00 -8.04 -24.04
N VAL A 150 6.15 -8.22 -22.72
CA VAL A 150 7.38 -7.91 -22.00
C VAL A 150 7.82 -9.11 -21.17
N PRO A 151 8.89 -9.81 -21.55
CA PRO A 151 9.45 -10.89 -20.74
C PRO A 151 10.23 -10.32 -19.54
N GLY A 152 10.25 -11.08 -18.45
CA GLY A 152 11.04 -10.77 -17.27
C GLY A 152 11.12 -11.98 -16.35
N THR A 153 11.73 -11.79 -15.19
CA THR A 153 11.97 -12.85 -14.22
C THR A 153 11.03 -12.69 -13.01
N TYR A 154 10.46 -13.81 -12.56
CA TYR A 154 9.77 -13.90 -11.29
C TYR A 154 10.81 -13.96 -10.16
N ASN A 155 10.84 -12.92 -9.30
CA ASN A 155 11.80 -12.82 -8.19
C ASN A 155 11.19 -13.19 -6.83
N GLY A 156 9.95 -13.70 -6.80
CA GLY A 156 9.21 -14.03 -5.59
C GLY A 156 8.42 -12.83 -5.05
N ILE A 157 7.84 -12.99 -3.87
CA ILE A 157 7.14 -11.93 -3.16
C ILE A 157 8.17 -10.93 -2.61
N ALA A 158 7.91 -9.63 -2.82
CA ALA A 158 8.70 -8.55 -2.26
C ALA A 158 8.57 -8.55 -0.73
N SER A 159 9.68 -8.29 -0.05
CA SER A 159 9.71 -8.12 1.40
C SER A 159 9.49 -6.66 1.78
N GLY A 160 9.00 -6.42 2.99
CA GLY A 160 8.88 -5.05 3.52
C GLY A 160 7.60 -4.33 3.09
N SER A 161 6.55 -5.05 2.74
CA SER A 161 5.23 -4.53 2.39
C SER A 161 4.16 -5.18 3.26
N PHE A 162 3.09 -4.44 3.58
CA PHE A 162 1.87 -4.98 4.19
C PHE A 162 1.04 -5.80 3.20
N TYR A 163 1.33 -5.71 1.90
CA TYR A 163 0.59 -6.37 0.82
C TYR A 163 1.52 -7.25 0.00
N ASP A 164 1.07 -8.46 -0.33
CA ASP A 164 1.81 -9.32 -1.21
C ASP A 164 1.93 -8.71 -2.60
N ARG A 165 3.17 -8.48 -3.05
CA ARG A 165 3.50 -8.03 -4.40
C ARG A 165 4.60 -8.90 -4.97
N ILE A 166 4.42 -9.40 -6.19
CA ILE A 166 5.47 -10.12 -6.89
C ILE A 166 6.48 -9.11 -7.43
N HIS A 167 7.76 -9.29 -7.12
CA HIS A 167 8.84 -8.56 -7.76
C HIS A 167 9.12 -9.16 -9.16
N PHE A 168 8.93 -8.35 -10.18
CA PHE A 168 9.10 -8.67 -11.59
C PHE A 168 10.17 -7.78 -12.22
N SER A 169 11.13 -8.38 -12.95
CA SER A 169 12.23 -7.62 -13.57
C SER A 169 11.94 -7.12 -15.00
N GLY A 170 10.73 -7.31 -15.50
CA GLY A 170 10.28 -6.70 -16.77
C GLY A 170 9.78 -5.27 -16.55
N SER A 171 9.86 -4.45 -17.60
CA SER A 171 9.40 -3.05 -17.52
C SER A 171 7.88 -2.96 -17.71
N ILE A 172 7.16 -2.46 -16.72
CA ILE A 172 5.74 -2.09 -16.81
C ILE A 172 5.66 -0.58 -17.01
N ASN A 173 4.79 -0.13 -17.92
CA ASN A 173 4.58 1.27 -18.21
C ASN A 173 3.09 1.64 -18.02
N PRO A 174 2.75 2.94 -17.83
CA PRO A 174 1.37 3.39 -17.76
C PRO A 174 0.53 2.85 -18.91
N GLY A 175 -0.68 2.37 -18.62
CA GLY A 175 -1.57 1.68 -19.54
C GLY A 175 -1.43 0.14 -19.55
N MET A 176 -0.35 -0.42 -19.02
CA MET A 176 -0.20 -1.88 -18.83
C MET A 176 -0.88 -2.38 -17.54
N SER A 177 -1.23 -1.49 -16.61
CA SER A 177 -1.96 -1.81 -15.37
C SER A 177 -3.22 -2.62 -15.67
N GLY A 178 -3.46 -3.67 -14.89
CA GLY A 178 -4.57 -4.61 -15.07
C GLY A 178 -4.33 -5.70 -16.13
N GLY A 179 -3.24 -5.61 -16.90
CA GLY A 179 -2.88 -6.65 -17.85
C GLY A 179 -2.31 -7.91 -17.19
N PRO A 180 -2.43 -9.09 -17.82
CA PRO A 180 -1.97 -10.35 -17.26
C PRO A 180 -0.46 -10.50 -17.34
N VAL A 181 0.09 -11.25 -16.38
CA VAL A 181 1.44 -11.82 -16.48
C VAL A 181 1.30 -13.33 -16.49
N ILE A 182 1.79 -13.98 -17.55
CA ILE A 182 1.62 -15.41 -17.76
C ILE A 182 2.92 -16.18 -17.65
N ASN A 183 2.81 -17.46 -17.26
CA ASN A 183 3.90 -18.41 -17.34
C ASN A 183 4.02 -19.00 -18.76
N ARG A 184 4.97 -19.92 -18.96
CA ARG A 184 5.18 -20.58 -20.27
C ARG A 184 4.04 -21.49 -20.71
N ASN A 185 3.12 -21.85 -19.82
CA ASN A 185 1.94 -22.64 -20.13
C ASN A 185 0.73 -21.77 -20.51
N GLY A 186 0.90 -20.44 -20.55
CA GLY A 186 -0.18 -19.49 -20.79
C GLY A 186 -1.13 -19.28 -19.61
N GLU A 187 -0.71 -19.66 -18.40
CA GLU A 187 -1.50 -19.46 -17.19
C GLU A 187 -1.11 -18.16 -16.51
N VAL A 188 -2.10 -17.38 -16.06
CA VAL A 188 -1.89 -16.13 -15.36
C VAL A 188 -1.31 -16.40 -13.98
N VAL A 189 -0.17 -15.79 -13.68
CA VAL A 189 0.55 -15.90 -12.40
C VAL A 189 0.52 -14.59 -11.61
N GLY A 190 0.17 -13.49 -12.26
CA GLY A 190 0.04 -12.17 -11.64
C GLY A 190 -0.61 -11.16 -12.56
N ILE A 191 -0.94 -9.99 -12.01
CA ILE A 191 -1.56 -8.86 -12.70
C ILE A 191 -0.65 -7.64 -12.55
N ASN A 192 -0.36 -6.95 -13.65
CA ASN A 192 0.45 -5.74 -13.65
C ASN A 192 -0.17 -4.66 -12.74
N VAL A 193 0.61 -4.04 -11.86
CA VAL A 193 0.07 -2.98 -10.99
C VAL A 193 0.92 -1.72 -10.96
N ALA A 194 2.23 -1.83 -10.73
CA ALA A 194 3.08 -0.68 -10.49
C ALA A 194 4.52 -0.90 -10.96
N THR A 195 5.27 0.20 -11.03
CA THR A 195 6.72 0.20 -11.27
C THR A 195 7.41 1.14 -10.27
N ALA A 196 8.61 0.75 -9.82
CA ALA A 196 9.47 1.55 -8.96
C ALA A 196 10.76 2.00 -9.67
N GLY A 197 10.74 2.02 -11.01
CA GLY A 197 11.89 2.44 -11.82
C GLY A 197 12.37 1.36 -12.79
N ASN A 198 13.60 1.48 -13.26
CA ASN A 198 14.15 0.59 -14.28
C ASN A 198 14.18 -0.87 -13.82
N GLN A 199 13.39 -1.73 -14.50
CA GLN A 199 13.34 -3.18 -14.29
C GLN A 199 12.94 -3.60 -12.85
N ILE A 200 12.27 -2.72 -12.13
CA ILE A 200 11.64 -3.03 -10.84
C ILE A 200 10.15 -2.77 -11.00
N SER A 201 9.40 -3.83 -11.17
CA SER A 201 7.95 -3.78 -11.32
C SER A 201 7.28 -4.72 -10.32
N PHE A 202 6.05 -4.40 -9.99
CA PHE A 202 5.26 -5.15 -9.04
C PHE A 202 3.99 -5.68 -9.70
N LEU A 203 3.64 -6.91 -9.32
CA LEU A 203 2.43 -7.56 -9.77
C LEU A 203 1.58 -7.96 -8.56
N VAL A 204 0.29 -7.93 -8.73
CA VAL A 204 -0.63 -8.59 -7.78
C VAL A 204 -0.55 -10.10 -8.04
N PRO A 205 -0.31 -10.94 -7.01
CA PRO A 205 -0.35 -12.39 -7.15
C PRO A 205 -1.72 -12.89 -7.61
N VAL A 206 -1.75 -13.91 -8.45
CA VAL A 206 -2.99 -14.44 -9.04
C VAL A 206 -3.95 -15.03 -8.00
N ASP A 207 -3.48 -15.51 -6.88
CA ASP A 207 -4.32 -16.03 -5.77
C ASP A 207 -5.27 -14.94 -5.23
N LYS A 208 -4.88 -13.66 -5.25
CA LYS A 208 -5.77 -12.55 -4.85
C LYS A 208 -6.95 -12.41 -5.82
N LEU A 209 -6.70 -12.56 -7.13
CA LEU A 209 -7.77 -12.57 -8.13
C LEU A 209 -8.67 -13.82 -8.02
N ILE A 210 -8.08 -14.98 -7.72
CA ILE A 210 -8.85 -16.22 -7.48
C ILE A 210 -9.81 -16.01 -6.29
N ASN A 211 -9.31 -15.45 -5.18
CA ASN A 211 -10.13 -15.17 -3.99
C ASN A 211 -11.28 -14.19 -4.32
N LEU A 212 -10.99 -13.07 -4.99
CA LEU A 212 -12.01 -12.11 -5.39
C LEU A 212 -13.08 -12.77 -6.28
N LEU A 213 -12.68 -13.61 -7.24
CA LEU A 213 -13.60 -14.32 -8.13
C LEU A 213 -14.44 -15.37 -7.39
N GLU A 214 -13.89 -16.03 -6.37
CA GLU A 214 -14.62 -16.98 -5.52
C GLU A 214 -15.64 -16.27 -4.65
N ASP A 215 -15.28 -15.15 -4.03
CA ASP A 215 -16.18 -14.34 -3.22
C ASP A 215 -17.34 -13.81 -4.06
N PHE A 216 -17.08 -13.23 -5.23
CA PHE A 216 -18.09 -12.80 -6.18
C PHE A 216 -19.06 -13.94 -6.58
N LYS A 217 -18.52 -15.12 -6.94
CA LYS A 217 -19.35 -16.29 -7.30
C LYS A 217 -20.21 -16.80 -6.14
N ASN A 218 -19.70 -16.70 -4.92
CA ASN A 218 -20.45 -17.10 -3.72
C ASN A 218 -21.59 -16.14 -3.44
N ASP A 219 -21.39 -14.83 -3.61
CA ASP A 219 -22.44 -13.83 -3.47
C ASP A 219 -23.57 -14.03 -4.49
N LEU A 220 -23.23 -14.31 -5.74
CA LEU A 220 -24.22 -14.65 -6.77
C LEU A 220 -25.03 -15.91 -6.42
N LYS A 221 -24.37 -16.97 -5.93
CA LYS A 221 -25.04 -18.23 -5.53
C LYS A 221 -26.00 -18.04 -4.35
N ASN A 222 -25.65 -17.14 -3.43
CA ASN A 222 -26.47 -16.81 -2.27
C ASN A 222 -27.65 -15.89 -2.60
N GLY A 223 -27.81 -15.50 -3.87
CA GLY A 223 -28.92 -14.67 -4.34
C GLY A 223 -28.76 -13.19 -4.01
N ASN A 224 -27.57 -12.75 -3.65
CA ASN A 224 -27.28 -11.35 -3.31
C ASN A 224 -27.29 -10.42 -4.54
N GLY A 225 -27.32 -10.99 -5.78
CA GLY A 225 -27.19 -10.20 -7.02
C GLY A 225 -25.77 -9.65 -7.22
N THR A 226 -25.65 -8.64 -8.10
CA THR A 226 -24.41 -7.85 -8.19
C THR A 226 -24.31 -7.02 -6.91
N PRO A 227 -23.23 -7.13 -6.14
CA PRO A 227 -23.13 -6.45 -4.86
C PRO A 227 -22.99 -4.93 -5.04
N GLU A 228 -23.49 -4.16 -4.06
CA GLU A 228 -23.16 -2.74 -3.95
C GLU A 228 -21.70 -2.58 -3.54
N LEU A 229 -20.93 -1.79 -4.29
CA LEU A 229 -19.49 -1.70 -4.13
C LEU A 229 -19.06 -0.95 -2.86
N GLN A 230 -19.78 0.11 -2.49
CA GLN A 230 -19.45 0.94 -1.33
C GLN A 230 -19.38 0.14 -0.01
N PRO A 231 -20.36 -0.71 0.33
CA PRO A 231 -20.27 -1.57 1.51
C PRO A 231 -19.16 -2.63 1.45
N ILE A 232 -18.78 -3.06 0.24
CA ILE A 232 -17.65 -3.98 0.05
C ILE A 232 -16.35 -3.28 0.38
N ILE A 233 -16.13 -2.11 -0.19
CA ILE A 233 -14.92 -1.29 0.05
C ILE A 233 -14.80 -0.96 1.53
N ASP A 234 -15.87 -0.52 2.17
CA ASP A 234 -15.90 -0.22 3.61
C ASP A 234 -15.44 -1.43 4.45
N ARG A 235 -16.01 -2.60 4.19
CA ARG A 235 -15.65 -3.84 4.88
C ARG A 235 -14.18 -4.25 4.63
N GLN A 236 -13.68 -4.07 3.40
CA GLN A 236 -12.29 -4.36 3.04
C GLN A 236 -11.32 -3.45 3.80
N LEU A 237 -11.61 -2.14 3.85
CA LEU A 237 -10.82 -1.15 4.58
C LEU A 237 -10.79 -1.44 6.07
N HIS A 238 -11.94 -1.74 6.69
CA HIS A 238 -12.02 -2.10 8.11
C HIS A 238 -11.24 -3.36 8.44
N LYS A 239 -11.37 -4.41 7.63
CA LYS A 239 -10.62 -5.66 7.82
C LYS A 239 -9.10 -5.43 7.66
N ASN A 240 -8.72 -4.62 6.70
CA ASN A 240 -7.31 -4.33 6.44
C ASN A 240 -6.66 -3.52 7.56
N GLN A 241 -7.30 -2.41 7.99
CA GLN A 241 -6.78 -1.62 9.10
C GLN A 241 -6.68 -2.43 10.39
N GLN A 242 -7.65 -3.33 10.66
CA GLN A 242 -7.60 -4.19 11.83
C GLN A 242 -6.41 -5.17 11.77
N ARG A 243 -6.18 -5.78 10.61
CA ARG A 243 -5.01 -6.65 10.39
C ARG A 243 -3.69 -5.93 10.63
N ILE A 244 -3.55 -4.71 10.08
CA ILE A 244 -2.34 -3.90 10.22
C ILE A 244 -2.12 -3.50 11.68
N ILE A 245 -3.15 -3.02 12.36
CA ILE A 245 -3.00 -2.56 13.74
C ILE A 245 -2.73 -3.72 14.71
N ASP A 246 -3.34 -4.88 14.49
CA ASP A 246 -3.08 -6.09 15.28
C ASP A 246 -1.64 -6.56 15.13
N GLU A 247 -1.10 -6.55 13.88
CA GLU A 247 0.30 -6.88 13.62
C GLU A 247 1.25 -5.91 14.35
N ILE A 248 0.98 -4.60 14.24
CA ILE A 248 1.80 -3.55 14.87
C ILE A 248 1.74 -3.64 16.40
N LEU A 249 0.54 -3.74 16.99
CA LEU A 249 0.38 -3.72 18.43
C LEU A 249 0.85 -5.01 19.13
N SER A 250 0.81 -6.14 18.42
CA SER A 250 1.32 -7.42 18.95
C SER A 250 2.83 -7.56 18.86
N ALA A 251 3.50 -6.73 18.05
CA ALA A 251 4.95 -6.77 17.89
C ALA A 251 5.70 -6.29 19.15
N ASP A 252 6.93 -6.79 19.30
CA ASP A 252 7.91 -6.32 20.29
C ASP A 252 8.62 -5.09 19.74
N TRP A 253 8.24 -3.91 20.23
CA TRP A 253 8.79 -2.63 19.74
C TRP A 253 10.19 -2.42 20.27
N LYS A 254 11.16 -2.46 19.38
CA LYS A 254 12.58 -2.30 19.72
C LYS A 254 12.95 -0.83 19.74
N LEU A 255 13.45 -0.38 20.88
CA LEU A 255 13.89 0.99 21.05
C LEU A 255 15.32 1.19 20.51
N ARG A 256 15.58 2.40 20.05
CA ARG A 256 16.88 2.85 19.51
C ARG A 256 17.24 4.20 20.13
N PRO A 257 18.51 4.45 20.42
CA PRO A 257 18.93 5.74 20.96
C PRO A 257 18.79 6.85 19.92
N LEU A 258 18.33 8.02 20.36
CA LEU A 258 18.27 9.25 19.59
C LEU A 258 18.43 10.45 20.55
N GLY A 259 19.62 11.07 20.57
CA GLY A 259 19.98 12.05 21.59
C GLY A 259 19.88 11.47 23.00
N ASP A 260 19.22 12.19 23.89
CA ASP A 260 18.99 11.78 25.29
C ASP A 260 17.77 10.86 25.46
N ALA A 261 17.15 10.42 24.35
CA ALA A 261 15.97 9.56 24.36
C ALA A 261 16.23 8.19 23.72
N MET A 262 15.38 7.24 24.12
CA MET A 262 15.20 5.98 23.41
C MET A 262 13.85 6.06 22.69
N VAL A 263 13.87 5.89 21.37
CA VAL A 263 12.69 6.00 20.50
C VAL A 263 12.43 4.70 19.75
N VAL A 264 11.23 4.53 19.25
CA VAL A 264 10.79 3.34 18.52
C VAL A 264 11.59 3.17 17.21
N GLY A 265 12.07 1.96 16.97
CA GLY A 265 12.69 1.53 15.72
C GLY A 265 11.68 0.94 14.74
N GLU A 266 12.13 0.00 13.91
CA GLU A 266 11.27 -0.81 13.06
C GLU A 266 10.38 -1.70 13.92
N ILE A 267 9.06 -1.47 13.84
CA ILE A 267 8.07 -2.20 14.64
C ILE A 267 7.83 -3.58 14.02
N VAL A 268 7.58 -3.61 12.71
CA VAL A 268 7.32 -4.83 11.93
C VAL A 268 8.13 -4.77 10.63
N PRO A 269 8.40 -5.92 9.96
CA PRO A 269 9.18 -5.93 8.72
C PRO A 269 8.60 -5.09 7.58
N SER A 270 7.30 -4.82 7.61
CA SER A 270 6.59 -4.01 6.62
C SER A 270 6.80 -2.50 6.80
N ILE A 271 7.40 -2.07 7.91
CA ILE A 271 7.77 -0.68 8.17
C ILE A 271 9.29 -0.57 8.13
N GLN A 272 9.80 0.24 7.21
CA GLN A 272 11.25 0.47 7.06
C GLN A 272 11.64 1.82 7.62
N CYS A 273 12.77 1.86 8.33
CA CYS A 273 13.28 3.08 8.94
C CYS A 273 14.57 3.55 8.25
N TRP A 274 14.67 4.86 8.06
CA TRP A 274 15.81 5.57 7.49
C TRP A 274 16.24 6.67 8.44
N GLY A 275 17.55 6.87 8.55
CA GLY A 275 18.14 7.95 9.33
C GLY A 275 18.78 8.99 8.42
N ASN A 276 18.74 10.25 8.85
CA ASN A 276 19.47 11.35 8.25
C ASN A 276 20.07 12.24 9.35
N THR A 277 21.29 12.72 9.14
CA THR A 277 21.97 13.62 10.05
C THR A 277 22.45 14.81 9.25
N SER A 278 22.11 16.04 9.67
CA SER A 278 22.76 17.22 9.15
C SER A 278 24.10 17.39 9.89
N ASP A 279 25.20 17.18 9.16
CA ASP A 279 26.59 17.30 9.68
C ASP A 279 27.29 18.54 9.12
N ASP A 280 26.56 19.57 8.74
CA ASP A 280 27.16 20.82 8.30
C ASP A 280 27.75 21.53 9.54
N GLU A 281 29.09 21.71 9.54
CA GLU A 281 29.80 22.38 10.63
C GLU A 281 29.38 23.85 10.80
N ASP A 282 28.76 24.44 9.76
CA ASP A 282 28.24 25.80 9.78
C ASP A 282 26.80 25.89 10.33
N GLU A 283 26.09 24.76 10.51
CA GLU A 283 24.77 24.74 11.14
C GLU A 283 24.85 24.88 12.66
N MET A 284 24.26 25.95 13.18
CA MET A 284 24.21 26.23 14.62
C MET A 284 23.29 25.28 15.39
N ILE A 285 22.42 24.57 14.72
CA ILE A 285 21.53 23.55 15.28
C ILE A 285 21.75 22.25 14.53
N LYS A 286 22.24 21.24 15.23
CA LYS A 286 22.39 19.89 14.70
C LYS A 286 21.06 19.17 14.76
N GLN A 287 20.72 18.50 13.65
CA GLN A 287 19.51 17.69 13.57
C GLN A 287 19.86 16.25 13.23
N VAL A 288 19.31 15.32 14.01
CA VAL A 288 19.31 13.89 13.69
C VAL A 288 17.88 13.45 13.52
N ALA A 289 17.56 13.00 12.31
CA ALA A 289 16.21 12.53 11.94
C ALA A 289 16.17 11.01 11.81
N LYS A 290 15.05 10.42 12.16
CA LYS A 290 14.71 9.03 11.94
C LYS A 290 13.26 8.94 11.51
N GLY A 291 13.03 8.58 10.24
CA GLY A 291 11.69 8.35 9.68
C GLY A 291 11.46 6.87 9.41
N CYS A 292 10.28 6.39 9.72
CA CYS A 292 9.84 5.01 9.53
C CYS A 292 8.49 4.99 8.83
N THR A 293 8.37 4.28 7.70
CA THR A 293 7.15 4.26 6.91
C THR A 293 6.85 2.88 6.35
N GLY A 294 5.55 2.55 6.28
CA GLY A 294 5.06 1.45 5.45
C GLY A 294 5.19 1.85 3.98
N GLN A 295 5.70 0.95 3.15
CA GLN A 295 6.04 1.25 1.75
C GLN A 295 4.82 1.43 0.85
N ASP A 296 3.67 0.87 1.23
CA ASP A 296 2.47 0.83 0.41
C ASP A 296 1.31 1.58 1.06
N VAL A 297 0.45 2.08 0.19
CA VAL A 297 -0.84 2.66 0.54
C VAL A 297 -1.95 1.95 -0.24
N VAL A 298 -3.18 2.08 0.22
CA VAL A 298 -4.38 1.64 -0.51
C VAL A 298 -4.89 2.82 -1.32
N TYR A 299 -4.87 2.68 -2.63
CA TYR A 299 -5.43 3.67 -3.54
C TYR A 299 -6.96 3.59 -3.54
N LEU A 300 -7.64 4.70 -3.33
CA LEU A 300 -9.10 4.81 -3.42
C LEU A 300 -9.54 5.62 -4.64
N SER A 301 -8.93 6.79 -4.86
CA SER A 301 -9.13 7.63 -6.04
C SER A 301 -7.85 8.39 -6.38
N GLU A 302 -7.85 9.20 -7.46
CA GLU A 302 -6.68 9.97 -7.93
C GLU A 302 -6.08 10.84 -6.81
N ASP A 303 -6.93 11.45 -5.99
CA ASP A 303 -6.55 12.36 -4.91
C ASP A 303 -6.77 11.76 -3.50
N PHE A 304 -7.06 10.46 -3.40
CA PHE A 304 -7.35 9.83 -2.13
C PHE A 304 -6.65 8.47 -1.96
N ASP A 305 -5.69 8.43 -1.06
CA ASP A 305 -5.05 7.20 -0.58
C ASP A 305 -5.30 6.98 0.92
N THR A 306 -5.14 5.73 1.39
CA THR A 306 -5.32 5.31 2.78
C THR A 306 -4.39 4.16 3.15
N GLY A 307 -4.46 3.69 4.41
CA GLY A 307 -3.63 2.57 4.88
C GLY A 307 -2.19 2.96 5.22
N ARG A 308 -1.88 4.26 5.27
CA ARG A 308 -0.54 4.76 5.62
C ARG A 308 -0.28 4.59 7.11
N VAL A 309 0.90 4.10 7.41
CA VAL A 309 1.50 4.10 8.75
C VAL A 309 2.89 4.68 8.64
N GLU A 310 3.08 5.83 9.24
CA GLU A 310 4.38 6.49 9.23
C GLU A 310 4.63 7.13 10.59
N TYR A 311 5.87 7.13 11.06
CA TYR A 311 6.29 7.83 12.26
C TYR A 311 7.73 8.31 12.15
N GLU A 312 8.01 9.44 12.76
CA GLU A 312 9.27 10.14 12.66
C GLU A 312 9.70 10.71 14.00
N PHE A 313 11.02 10.79 14.17
CA PHE A 313 11.64 11.42 15.32
C PHE A 313 12.76 12.35 14.85
N PHE A 314 12.81 13.53 15.44
CA PHE A 314 13.87 14.50 15.20
C PHE A 314 14.48 14.90 16.53
N TRP A 315 15.79 14.72 16.67
CA TRP A 315 16.58 15.27 17.75
C TRP A 315 17.25 16.54 17.28
N LEU A 316 16.98 17.62 18.00
CA LEU A 316 17.55 18.95 17.77
C LEU A 316 18.47 19.31 18.92
N GLU A 317 19.68 19.76 18.62
CA GLU A 317 20.66 20.18 19.61
C GLU A 317 21.46 21.37 19.09
N SER A 318 21.60 22.41 19.90
CA SER A 318 22.47 23.54 19.60
C SER A 318 23.63 23.65 20.59
N ALA A 319 24.64 24.45 20.26
CA ALA A 319 25.75 24.73 21.15
C ALA A 319 25.26 25.42 22.44
N ASP A 320 25.98 25.22 23.56
CA ASP A 320 25.62 25.73 24.88
C ASP A 320 25.50 27.26 24.96
N ASP A 321 26.22 27.99 24.09
CA ASP A 321 26.21 29.45 24.00
C ASP A 321 25.12 29.99 23.03
N PHE A 322 24.32 29.10 22.44
CA PHE A 322 23.26 29.50 21.52
C PHE A 322 22.07 30.10 22.30
N LEU A 323 21.57 31.24 21.80
CA LEU A 323 20.44 31.90 22.44
C LEU A 323 19.17 31.03 22.36
N SER A 324 18.60 30.66 23.49
CA SER A 324 17.39 29.82 23.56
C SER A 324 16.23 30.38 22.70
N SER A 325 16.08 31.70 22.60
CA SER A 325 15.06 32.32 21.74
C SER A 325 15.25 32.03 20.24
N ARG A 326 16.50 31.89 19.79
CA ARG A 326 16.81 31.49 18.39
C ARG A 326 16.57 30.00 18.17
N PHE A 327 16.90 29.21 19.19
CA PHE A 327 16.60 27.77 19.14
C PHE A 327 15.09 27.51 18.99
N TYR A 328 14.27 28.20 19.80
CA TYR A 328 12.83 28.09 19.72
C TYR A 328 12.25 28.64 18.40
N ALA A 329 12.83 29.66 17.81
CA ALA A 329 12.39 30.17 16.51
C ALA A 329 12.65 29.18 15.36
N ALA A 330 13.85 28.58 15.30
CA ALA A 330 14.18 27.55 14.32
C ALA A 330 13.35 26.28 14.50
N TYR A 331 13.02 25.98 15.71
CA TYR A 331 12.18 24.92 16.13
C TYR A 331 10.69 25.12 15.70
N GLU A 332 10.14 26.32 15.86
CA GLU A 332 8.79 26.65 15.35
C GLU A 332 8.73 26.58 13.82
N GLU A 333 9.79 26.94 13.13
CA GLU A 333 9.91 26.85 11.67
C GLU A 333 9.88 25.37 11.22
N ASN A 334 10.63 24.50 11.88
CA ASN A 334 10.58 23.05 11.64
C ASN A 334 9.18 22.47 11.89
N MET A 335 8.51 22.91 12.96
CA MET A 335 7.17 22.42 13.32
C MET A 335 6.09 22.82 12.33
N SER A 336 6.23 23.98 11.68
CA SER A 336 5.26 24.45 10.66
C SER A 336 5.30 23.61 9.38
N GLY A 337 6.33 22.80 9.19
CA GLY A 337 6.53 21.91 8.04
C GLY A 337 5.89 20.51 8.18
N PHE A 338 5.32 20.17 9.34
CA PHE A 338 4.68 18.86 9.51
C PHE A 338 3.27 18.86 8.94
N PHE A 339 3.04 18.00 7.96
CA PHE A 339 1.74 17.77 7.34
C PHE A 339 1.42 16.27 7.35
N PRO A 340 0.13 15.88 7.35
CA PRO A 340 -0.26 14.49 7.15
C PRO A 340 0.30 13.96 5.83
N GLY A 341 0.94 12.79 5.87
CA GLY A 341 1.63 12.22 4.71
C GLY A 341 0.72 11.61 3.64
N ASN A 342 -0.63 11.64 3.81
CA ASN A 342 -1.58 11.04 2.86
C ASN A 342 -2.33 12.07 2.02
N SER A 343 -2.61 11.72 0.76
CA SER A 343 -3.48 12.49 -0.12
C SER A 343 -4.95 12.27 0.24
N ALA A 344 -5.72 13.35 0.32
CA ALA A 344 -7.18 13.30 0.41
C ALA A 344 -7.76 14.67 0.01
N SER A 345 -8.82 14.65 -0.79
CA SER A 345 -9.52 15.86 -1.21
C SER A 345 -10.54 16.33 -0.17
N GLU A 346 -11.00 17.57 -0.29
CA GLU A 346 -12.11 18.07 0.53
C GLU A 346 -13.43 17.31 0.30
N GLU A 347 -13.56 16.61 -0.82
CA GLU A 347 -14.74 15.79 -1.12
C GLU A 347 -14.72 14.48 -0.33
N ASP A 348 -13.54 13.94 -0.03
CA ASP A 348 -13.33 12.65 0.62
C ASP A 348 -13.31 12.72 2.14
N VAL A 349 -12.78 13.82 2.71
CA VAL A 349 -12.55 13.96 4.15
C VAL A 349 -13.12 15.25 4.72
N THR A 350 -13.28 15.27 6.05
CA THR A 350 -13.58 16.51 6.80
C THR A 350 -12.30 17.29 7.07
N ASP A 351 -12.45 18.56 7.51
CA ASP A 351 -11.32 19.30 8.07
C ASP A 351 -10.74 18.60 9.29
N PHE A 352 -9.45 18.86 9.56
CA PHE A 352 -8.80 18.41 10.78
C PHE A 352 -9.36 19.10 12.01
N ASN A 353 -9.75 18.30 12.99
CA ASN A 353 -10.06 18.77 14.35
C ASN A 353 -8.85 18.44 15.25
N CYS A 354 -8.19 19.48 15.73
CA CYS A 354 -6.96 19.35 16.49
C CYS A 354 -7.16 19.74 17.97
N LYS A 355 -6.56 18.95 18.87
CA LYS A 355 -6.44 19.25 20.29
C LYS A 355 -4.98 19.40 20.66
N GLN A 356 -4.67 20.43 21.44
CA GLN A 356 -3.34 20.67 21.98
C GLN A 356 -3.36 20.56 23.50
N GLN A 357 -2.31 19.95 24.06
CA GLN A 357 -2.13 19.83 25.50
C GLN A 357 -0.66 19.69 25.87
N PHE A 358 -0.33 19.99 27.12
CA PHE A 358 0.96 19.62 27.68
C PHE A 358 0.87 18.23 28.30
N THR A 359 1.86 17.41 28.01
CA THR A 359 2.02 16.06 28.58
C THR A 359 3.34 15.98 29.34
N THR A 360 3.39 15.12 30.35
CA THR A 360 4.60 14.87 31.14
C THR A 360 5.02 13.41 30.92
N GLN A 361 6.30 13.21 30.65
CA GLN A 361 6.91 11.88 30.51
C GLN A 361 7.91 11.66 31.65
N PRO A 362 7.86 10.51 32.38
CA PRO A 362 8.83 10.23 33.44
C PRO A 362 10.22 9.96 32.84
N ARG A 363 11.28 10.38 33.53
CA ARG A 363 12.62 9.90 33.22
C ARG A 363 12.85 8.50 33.81
N ASN A 364 13.68 7.69 33.14
CA ASN A 364 14.01 6.34 33.61
C ASN A 364 14.63 6.39 35.04
N GLY A 365 13.93 5.79 35.99
CA GLY A 365 14.24 5.79 37.43
C GLY A 365 12.98 5.76 38.28
N ASP A 366 11.90 6.37 37.83
CA ASP A 366 10.60 6.40 38.49
C ASP A 366 9.55 5.62 37.70
N ALA A 367 9.55 4.28 37.83
CA ALA A 367 8.48 3.44 37.31
C ALA A 367 7.18 3.82 38.04
N ALA A 368 6.44 4.78 37.52
CA ALA A 368 5.19 5.23 38.05
C ALA A 368 4.13 4.12 37.90
N LYS A 369 3.69 3.60 39.03
CA LYS A 369 2.42 2.90 39.14
C LYS A 369 1.30 3.90 38.83
N THR A 370 0.90 4.05 37.61
CA THR A 370 -0.34 4.76 37.26
C THR A 370 -1.51 3.84 37.55
N ASN A 371 -2.08 3.98 38.76
CA ASN A 371 -3.43 3.48 39.04
C ASN A 371 -4.43 4.33 38.25
N GLY A 372 -5.24 3.62 37.47
CA GLY A 372 -6.28 4.19 36.64
C GLY A 372 -7.40 4.90 37.42
N ALA A 373 -8.18 5.58 36.63
CA ALA A 373 -9.51 6.11 36.86
C ALA A 373 -9.57 7.47 37.56
N ASP A 374 -9.73 8.51 36.77
CA ASP A 374 -10.54 9.65 37.19
C ASP A 374 -11.72 9.84 36.20
N LYS A 375 -12.88 9.97 36.87
CA LYS A 375 -14.21 10.02 36.28
C LYS A 375 -14.46 11.32 35.53
N GLU A 376 -15.21 11.19 34.44
CA GLU A 376 -15.86 12.30 33.73
C GLU A 376 -16.50 13.34 34.67
N GLY A 377 -16.21 14.57 34.37
CA GLY A 377 -16.94 15.71 34.88
C GLY A 377 -16.87 16.83 33.85
N ASP A 378 -17.96 16.97 33.10
CA ASP A 378 -18.21 18.08 32.19
C ASP A 378 -17.96 19.43 32.87
N LYS A 379 -17.01 20.21 32.32
CA LYS A 379 -16.97 21.67 32.53
C LYS A 379 -16.51 22.36 31.25
N GLU A 380 -17.36 23.28 30.82
CA GLU A 380 -17.19 24.19 29.70
C GLU A 380 -15.85 24.94 29.72
N ALA A 381 -15.27 25.08 28.54
CA ALA A 381 -14.01 25.77 28.31
C ALA A 381 -14.13 27.28 28.50
N SER A 382 -13.55 27.79 29.57
CA SER A 382 -13.11 29.17 29.66
C SER A 382 -11.59 29.20 29.45
N GLY A 383 -11.13 30.02 28.49
CA GLY A 383 -9.73 30.13 28.14
C GLY A 383 -8.91 30.76 29.29
N ASP A 384 -8.19 29.92 29.97
CA ASP A 384 -7.10 30.32 30.85
C ASP A 384 -5.88 29.46 30.50
N GLU A 385 -4.73 30.08 30.26
CA GLU A 385 -3.43 29.45 30.06
C GLU A 385 -3.14 28.52 31.25
N GLN A 386 -3.20 27.21 30.99
CA GLN A 386 -2.87 26.21 31.99
C GLN A 386 -1.36 26.20 32.24
N LYS A 387 -0.96 26.59 33.44
CA LYS A 387 0.41 26.51 33.93
C LYS A 387 0.79 25.02 34.12
N PRO A 388 2.00 24.58 33.73
CA PRO A 388 2.41 23.19 33.85
C PRO A 388 2.41 22.68 35.30
N PRO A 389 2.09 21.40 35.53
CA PRO A 389 2.09 20.79 36.86
C PRO A 389 3.49 20.74 37.46
N LYS A 390 3.64 20.97 38.75
CA LYS A 390 4.91 20.84 39.49
C LYS A 390 5.17 19.38 39.87
N ALA A 391 6.37 18.87 39.53
CA ALA A 391 6.81 17.52 39.82
C ALA A 391 7.36 17.32 41.23
N ASN A 392 7.11 16.14 41.80
CA ASN A 392 7.71 15.65 43.06
C ASN A 392 8.58 14.44 42.73
N GLY A 393 9.89 14.61 42.49
CA GLY A 393 10.86 13.57 42.26
C GLY A 393 12.26 14.15 42.06
N ASN A 394 13.31 13.34 42.26
CA ASN A 394 14.70 13.79 42.14
C ASN A 394 15.16 14.05 40.69
N HIS A 395 14.31 13.75 39.68
CA HIS A 395 14.49 14.11 38.28
C HIS A 395 13.23 14.82 37.80
N GLU A 396 13.37 16.03 37.24
CA GLU A 396 12.24 16.72 36.65
C GLU A 396 11.71 15.95 35.44
N PRO A 397 10.37 15.72 35.34
CA PRO A 397 9.78 15.03 34.21
C PRO A 397 9.97 15.84 32.94
N VAL A 398 10.07 15.14 31.82
CA VAL A 398 10.14 15.80 30.51
C VAL A 398 8.74 16.31 30.16
N ILE A 399 8.61 17.60 29.92
CA ILE A 399 7.36 18.24 29.49
C ILE A 399 7.37 18.29 27.96
N ALA A 400 6.26 17.90 27.34
CA ALA A 400 6.08 18.02 25.91
C ALA A 400 4.76 18.72 25.57
N ARG A 401 4.78 19.57 24.56
CA ARG A 401 3.59 20.12 23.91
C ARG A 401 3.14 19.14 22.84
N THR A 402 1.93 18.63 22.96
CA THR A 402 1.39 17.59 22.07
C THR A 402 0.18 18.14 21.33
N THR A 403 0.15 17.89 20.01
CA THR A 403 -0.99 18.18 19.14
C THR A 403 -1.48 16.86 18.56
N TYR A 404 -2.77 16.58 18.70
CA TYR A 404 -3.45 15.42 18.15
C TYR A 404 -4.59 15.88 17.26
N CYS A 405 -4.54 15.57 15.99
CA CYS A 405 -5.49 15.97 14.97
C CYS A 405 -6.16 14.77 14.34
N VAL A 406 -7.46 14.86 14.11
CA VAL A 406 -8.24 13.84 13.42
C VAL A 406 -9.08 14.45 12.33
N ARG A 407 -9.20 13.77 11.18
CA ARG A 407 -10.20 14.05 10.16
C ARG A 407 -10.89 12.77 9.77
N ARG A 408 -12.19 12.85 9.53
CA ARG A 408 -13.04 11.69 9.25
C ARG A 408 -13.25 11.53 7.75
N TYR A 409 -13.31 10.29 7.27
CA TYR A 409 -13.71 9.96 5.91
C TYR A 409 -15.22 10.15 5.73
N LYS A 410 -15.63 10.86 4.66
CA LYS A 410 -17.05 11.16 4.42
C LYS A 410 -17.85 9.93 4.01
N ASN A 411 -17.25 9.09 3.15
CA ASN A 411 -17.87 7.86 2.65
C ASN A 411 -17.62 6.63 3.55
N PHE A 412 -16.70 6.74 4.54
CA PHE A 412 -16.34 5.69 5.49
C PHE A 412 -16.27 6.27 6.91
N PRO A 413 -17.43 6.56 7.53
CA PRO A 413 -17.50 7.45 8.70
C PRO A 413 -16.82 6.93 9.97
N ASP A 414 -16.48 5.64 10.04
CA ASP A 414 -15.76 5.04 11.16
C ASP A 414 -14.24 4.98 10.94
N LEU A 415 -13.76 5.49 9.79
CA LEU A 415 -12.35 5.60 9.45
C LEU A 415 -11.87 7.05 9.50
N PHE A 416 -10.66 7.23 9.99
CA PHE A 416 -10.04 8.52 10.26
C PHE A 416 -8.58 8.56 9.79
N ASP A 417 -8.13 9.75 9.38
CA ASP A 417 -6.73 10.08 9.42
C ASP A 417 -6.41 10.72 10.76
N VAL A 418 -5.31 10.27 11.34
CA VAL A 418 -4.78 10.77 12.60
C VAL A 418 -3.38 11.31 12.39
N PHE A 419 -3.19 12.55 12.77
CA PHE A 419 -1.91 13.24 12.78
C PHE A 419 -1.55 13.59 14.23
N PHE A 420 -0.38 13.16 14.65
CA PHE A 420 0.15 13.41 15.99
C PHE A 420 1.52 14.06 15.88
N VAL A 421 1.72 15.10 16.69
CA VAL A 421 3.06 15.66 16.90
C VAL A 421 3.24 16.01 18.36
N SER A 422 4.37 15.64 18.91
CA SER A 422 4.78 15.94 20.27
C SER A 422 6.19 16.54 20.27
N LEU A 423 6.40 17.47 21.13
CA LEU A 423 7.52 18.36 21.14
C LEU A 423 7.96 18.64 22.55
N THR A 424 9.17 18.24 22.94
CA THR A 424 9.68 18.54 24.27
C THR A 424 9.98 20.02 24.44
N VAL A 425 9.66 20.53 25.63
CA VAL A 425 9.91 21.90 26.06
C VAL A 425 10.74 21.88 27.34
N ASP A 426 11.39 22.99 27.68
CA ASP A 426 12.21 23.17 28.90
C ASP A 426 13.52 22.34 28.96
N HIS A 427 14.02 21.90 27.82
CA HIS A 427 15.39 21.39 27.72
C HIS A 427 16.30 22.47 27.15
N GLU A 428 17.35 22.83 27.88
CA GLU A 428 18.34 23.81 27.45
C GLU A 428 18.92 23.38 26.09
N ASN A 429 18.55 24.10 25.01
CA ASN A 429 19.08 23.90 23.66
C ASN A 429 18.98 22.49 23.09
N ARG A 430 18.05 21.65 23.57
CA ARG A 430 17.78 20.30 23.11
C ARG A 430 16.29 20.05 23.00
N ALA A 431 15.86 19.35 21.97
CA ALA A 431 14.47 18.98 21.81
C ALA A 431 14.30 17.65 21.06
N LEU A 432 13.32 16.87 21.47
CA LEU A 432 12.80 15.74 20.70
C LEU A 432 11.47 16.12 20.11
N VAL A 433 11.36 15.99 18.79
CA VAL A 433 10.08 15.97 18.07
C VAL A 433 9.71 14.54 17.78
N SER A 434 8.48 14.15 18.04
CA SER A 434 7.92 12.85 17.71
C SER A 434 6.64 13.06 16.91
N HIS A 435 6.55 12.46 15.76
CA HIS A 435 5.43 12.57 14.84
C HIS A 435 4.93 11.21 14.42
N PHE A 436 3.65 11.06 14.14
CA PHE A 436 3.12 9.95 13.33
C PHE A 436 1.88 10.37 12.54
N THR A 437 1.68 9.71 11.40
CA THR A 437 0.45 9.73 10.61
C THR A 437 -0.09 8.31 10.48
N LEU A 438 -1.38 8.14 10.78
CA LEU A 438 -2.16 6.95 10.49
C LEU A 438 -3.30 7.34 9.55
N SER A 439 -3.47 6.66 8.41
CA SER A 439 -4.57 6.92 7.49
C SER A 439 -5.52 5.74 7.39
N GLY A 440 -6.82 6.00 7.55
CA GLY A 440 -7.87 4.99 7.41
C GLY A 440 -7.96 4.01 8.58
N PHE A 441 -7.68 4.48 9.78
CA PHE A 441 -7.82 3.67 11.00
C PHE A 441 -9.08 4.06 11.78
N THR A 442 -9.63 3.08 12.51
CA THR A 442 -10.71 3.39 13.47
C THR A 442 -10.17 4.20 14.64
N GLN A 443 -11.07 4.91 15.31
CA GLN A 443 -10.68 5.68 16.49
C GLN A 443 -10.08 4.81 17.60
N GLU A 444 -10.58 3.59 17.77
CA GLU A 444 -10.04 2.61 18.74
C GLU A 444 -8.60 2.23 18.39
N SER A 445 -8.35 1.83 17.14
CA SER A 445 -7.02 1.45 16.64
C SER A 445 -6.02 2.58 16.78
N ALA A 446 -6.40 3.80 16.36
CA ALA A 446 -5.55 4.97 16.43
C ALA A 446 -5.24 5.38 17.89
N THR A 447 -6.21 5.25 18.79
CA THR A 447 -6.01 5.52 20.22
C THR A 447 -5.04 4.52 20.83
N ALA A 448 -5.21 3.22 20.55
CA ALA A 448 -4.32 2.18 21.05
C ALA A 448 -2.88 2.36 20.56
N PHE A 449 -2.70 2.69 19.27
CA PHE A 449 -1.39 3.02 18.72
C PHE A 449 -0.78 4.24 19.43
N THR A 450 -1.53 5.33 19.56
CA THR A 450 -1.08 6.57 20.20
C THR A 450 -0.58 6.31 21.62
N GLN A 451 -1.36 5.58 22.42
CA GLN A 451 -1.01 5.26 23.80
C GLN A 451 0.31 4.46 23.87
N LYS A 452 0.45 3.43 23.04
CA LYS A 452 1.66 2.64 22.98
C LYS A 452 2.85 3.47 22.47
N PHE A 453 2.68 4.25 21.40
CA PHE A 453 3.73 5.08 20.81
C PHE A 453 4.31 6.08 21.82
N VAL A 454 3.46 6.76 22.55
CA VAL A 454 3.89 7.73 23.57
C VAL A 454 4.54 7.05 24.78
N SER A 455 4.03 5.88 25.21
CA SER A 455 4.57 5.14 26.36
C SER A 455 5.93 4.48 26.10
N GLU A 456 6.28 4.22 24.84
CA GLU A 456 7.55 3.60 24.47
C GLU A 456 8.71 4.61 24.36
N ILE A 457 8.44 5.93 24.36
CA ILE A 457 9.51 6.93 24.40
C ILE A 457 10.07 6.99 25.83
N GLN A 458 11.38 6.70 25.98
CA GLN A 458 12.07 6.66 27.26
C GLN A 458 13.17 7.71 27.30
N TRP A 459 13.39 8.30 28.47
CA TRP A 459 14.39 9.35 28.70
C TRP A 459 15.46 8.87 29.65
N HIS A 460 16.73 9.17 29.30
CA HIS A 460 17.91 8.85 30.13
C HIS A 460 18.16 9.88 31.24
#